data_ccff131aef374f2dc7b059750cfce7ac
#
_entry.id   ccff131aef374f2dc7b059750cfce7ac
#
_cell.length_a   1.000
_cell.length_b   1.000
_cell.length_c   1.000
_cell.angle_alpha   90.00
_cell.angle_beta   90.00
_cell.angle_gamma   90.00
#
_symmetry.space_group_name_H-M   'P 1'
#
loop_
_entity.id
_entity.type
_entity.pdbx_description
1 polymer ?
#
loop_
_entity_poly.entity_id
_entity_poly.type
_entity_poly.pdbx_seq_one_letter_code
_entity_poly.pdbx_strand_id
1 'polypeptide(L)'
;SSHRGSNTAASDSNAGVEESASSDNDYDFYIFNAKGENADALAAAVDTYEAETGLTIKIFSLGSGTPTEEALRVDMSSDHKPAIFGIMDPQALKEWVEGDFALDLTTADLLPEFKALADDLDPGLRLTMDGQDSYGIPYNVEGYGYIVDKEMIAALVGEDNVDSFIEKYKTATYDEFADFVEKVNAYIKDGKGNDFALSGQTFSLLAEKNEKAEKLEGVFSVAGSEKWTYGDHLINIPIDSVFPNVAAAVNATDEQLDKLYNPMVAYAKTLDLITSHAVSERGPEFINSTTNGYDAAVANFANGKTLFIKQGNWCYTNIKNANSEIVDTLTILPIKMPFEQGDIAVDGLTVEHMNSSIPVFCGNYYVLNKQVSQHELEEAQKFLVWLNTSEEGQHYVTEEMAFIPYNADPATTVLGNSLSDCIIGYMSEGNTLTNAYAGAPARWATEVFGLKIMEEYLTKPEWTEQDYEDIANYTIASWKEAKQ
;
A
#
# COMPACT_ATOMS: atom_id res chain seq x y z
N SER A 1 -8.66 3.78 -2.06
CA SER A 1 -7.48 3.71 -1.26
C SER A 1 -6.54 2.63 -1.73
N SER A 2 -5.31 2.69 -1.25
CA SER A 2 -4.23 1.81 -1.68
C SER A 2 -4.45 0.33 -1.34
N HIS A 3 -5.27 0.03 -0.35
CA HIS A 3 -5.50 -1.35 0.06
C HIS A 3 -6.63 -2.04 -0.65
N ARG A 4 -7.48 -1.29 -1.32
CA ARG A 4 -8.69 -1.83 -1.91
C ARG A 4 -8.42 -2.98 -2.87
N GLY A 5 -7.43 -2.83 -3.73
CA GLY A 5 -7.11 -3.84 -4.71
C GLY A 5 -6.50 -5.09 -4.10
N SER A 6 -5.57 -4.95 -3.15
CA SER A 6 -4.98 -6.11 -2.47
C SER A 6 -6.04 -6.85 -1.67
N ASN A 7 -6.95 -6.12 -1.02
CA ASN A 7 -8.07 -6.71 -0.29
C ASN A 7 -9.00 -7.48 -1.24
N THR A 8 -9.28 -6.91 -2.40
CA THR A 8 -10.13 -7.53 -3.40
C THR A 8 -9.61 -8.90 -3.80
N ALA A 9 -8.32 -8.99 -4.12
CA ALA A 9 -7.72 -10.25 -4.56
C ALA A 9 -7.64 -11.28 -3.43
N ALA A 10 -7.32 -10.85 -2.21
CA ALA A 10 -7.09 -11.74 -1.09
C ALA A 10 -8.37 -12.25 -0.44
N SER A 11 -9.47 -11.52 -0.56
CA SER A 11 -10.65 -11.73 0.27
C SER A 11 -11.95 -12.04 -0.48
N ASP A 12 -11.86 -12.44 -1.75
CA ASP A 12 -13.05 -12.76 -2.54
C ASP A 12 -13.97 -13.78 -1.86
N SER A 13 -13.40 -14.72 -1.12
CA SER A 13 -14.15 -15.75 -0.39
C SER A 13 -14.79 -15.25 0.90
N ASN A 14 -14.44 -14.07 1.37
CA ASN A 14 -14.85 -13.55 2.68
C ASN A 14 -15.89 -12.43 2.61
N ALA A 15 -16.54 -12.28 1.47
CA ALA A 15 -17.49 -11.20 1.27
C ALA A 15 -18.64 -11.28 2.28
N GLY A 16 -18.86 -10.18 3.01
CA GLY A 16 -20.00 -10.03 3.91
C GLY A 16 -20.00 -10.91 5.16
N VAL A 17 -18.83 -11.30 5.64
CA VAL A 17 -18.74 -12.07 6.88
C VAL A 17 -19.19 -11.22 8.06
N GLU A 18 -20.18 -11.72 8.79
CA GLU A 18 -20.66 -11.12 10.02
C GLU A 18 -20.37 -12.03 11.20
N GLU A 19 -19.71 -11.49 12.22
CA GLU A 19 -19.41 -12.21 13.46
C GLU A 19 -20.12 -11.54 14.63
N SER A 20 -21.09 -12.23 15.23
CA SER A 20 -21.79 -11.76 16.40
C SER A 20 -22.17 -12.92 17.28
N ALA A 21 -21.80 -12.86 18.55
CA ALA A 21 -22.09 -13.90 19.52
C ALA A 21 -23.55 -13.94 19.97
N SER A 22 -24.29 -12.86 19.77
CA SER A 22 -25.68 -12.72 20.25
C SER A 22 -26.56 -12.09 19.21
N SER A 23 -27.79 -11.77 19.59
CA SER A 23 -28.70 -11.04 18.72
C SER A 23 -28.14 -9.66 18.38
N ASP A 24 -28.58 -9.07 17.26
CA ASP A 24 -28.11 -7.81 16.74
C ASP A 24 -28.17 -6.64 17.75
N ASN A 25 -29.02 -6.73 18.78
CA ASN A 25 -29.32 -5.65 19.68
C ASN A 25 -28.80 -5.85 21.12
N ASP A 26 -28.15 -6.97 21.39
CA ASP A 26 -27.70 -7.33 22.74
C ASP A 26 -26.20 -7.50 22.79
N TYR A 27 -25.50 -6.37 22.84
CA TYR A 27 -24.05 -6.33 22.86
C TYR A 27 -23.57 -5.11 23.66
N ASP A 28 -22.32 -5.16 24.13
CA ASP A 28 -21.68 -4.03 24.81
C ASP A 28 -21.21 -2.96 23.84
N PHE A 29 -20.65 -3.37 22.71
CA PHE A 29 -20.35 -2.46 21.61
C PHE A 29 -20.18 -3.23 20.28
N TYR A 30 -20.16 -2.48 19.19
CA TYR A 30 -20.16 -3.00 17.83
C TYR A 30 -18.94 -2.49 17.06
N ILE A 31 -18.25 -3.39 16.36
CA ILE A 31 -17.09 -3.10 15.50
C ILE A 31 -17.51 -3.32 14.03
N PHE A 32 -17.39 -2.26 13.22
CA PHE A 32 -17.52 -2.34 11.76
C PHE A 32 -16.12 -2.41 11.16
N ASN A 33 -15.71 -3.60 10.72
CA ASN A 33 -14.39 -3.84 10.13
C ASN A 33 -14.42 -3.63 8.62
N ALA A 34 -13.63 -2.67 8.13
CA ALA A 34 -13.57 -2.34 6.69
C ALA A 34 -12.56 -3.18 5.91
N LYS A 35 -11.82 -4.08 6.56
CA LYS A 35 -10.75 -4.87 5.94
C LYS A 35 -11.09 -6.36 5.98
N GLY A 36 -11.66 -6.86 4.87
CA GLY A 36 -12.17 -8.23 4.81
C GLY A 36 -11.12 -9.32 5.02
N GLU A 37 -9.87 -9.11 4.57
CA GLU A 37 -8.83 -10.13 4.68
C GLU A 37 -8.39 -10.43 6.11
N ASN A 38 -8.67 -9.55 7.08
CA ASN A 38 -8.38 -9.84 8.47
C ASN A 38 -9.59 -10.30 9.27
N ALA A 39 -10.72 -10.56 8.62
CA ALA A 39 -12.00 -10.85 9.29
C ALA A 39 -11.89 -12.00 10.30
N ASP A 40 -11.33 -13.12 9.89
CA ASP A 40 -11.22 -14.30 10.76
C ASP A 40 -10.29 -14.04 11.96
N ALA A 41 -9.17 -13.39 11.73
CA ALA A 41 -8.20 -13.07 12.78
C ALA A 41 -8.78 -12.06 13.77
N LEU A 42 -9.48 -11.04 13.29
CA LEU A 42 -10.14 -10.05 14.15
C LEU A 42 -11.26 -10.68 14.98
N ALA A 43 -12.07 -11.55 14.36
CA ALA A 43 -13.12 -12.30 15.08
C ALA A 43 -12.50 -13.17 16.18
N ALA A 44 -11.38 -13.83 15.91
CA ALA A 44 -10.68 -14.63 16.92
C ALA A 44 -10.13 -13.77 18.06
N ALA A 45 -9.60 -12.59 17.76
CA ALA A 45 -9.15 -11.64 18.77
C ALA A 45 -10.32 -11.17 19.64
N VAL A 46 -11.46 -10.87 19.03
CA VAL A 46 -12.67 -10.47 19.76
C VAL A 46 -13.15 -11.63 20.67
N ASP A 47 -13.16 -12.87 20.18
CA ASP A 47 -13.53 -14.02 21.01
C ASP A 47 -12.64 -14.16 22.24
N THR A 48 -11.34 -13.97 22.10
CA THR A 48 -10.39 -14.01 23.19
C THR A 48 -10.66 -12.89 24.20
N TYR A 49 -10.90 -11.68 23.72
CA TYR A 49 -11.21 -10.53 24.57
C TYR A 49 -12.54 -10.71 25.31
N GLU A 50 -13.56 -11.26 24.65
CA GLU A 50 -14.85 -11.58 25.29
C GLU A 50 -14.66 -12.62 26.41
N ALA A 51 -13.83 -13.64 26.19
CA ALA A 51 -13.54 -14.65 27.20
C ALA A 51 -12.85 -14.06 28.43
N GLU A 52 -11.98 -13.08 28.23
CA GLU A 52 -11.26 -12.42 29.33
C GLU A 52 -12.12 -11.43 30.11
N THR A 53 -13.04 -10.76 29.44
CA THR A 53 -13.78 -9.63 30.02
C THR A 53 -15.23 -9.94 30.39
N GLY A 54 -15.81 -10.97 29.80
CA GLY A 54 -17.23 -11.26 29.92
C GLY A 54 -18.13 -10.36 29.06
N LEU A 55 -17.54 -9.52 28.23
CA LEU A 55 -18.30 -8.65 27.33
C LEU A 55 -18.86 -9.42 26.14
N THR A 56 -19.92 -8.89 25.56
CA THR A 56 -20.47 -9.36 24.27
C THR A 56 -20.22 -8.29 23.23
N ILE A 57 -19.51 -8.65 22.16
CA ILE A 57 -19.08 -7.70 21.12
C ILE A 57 -19.61 -8.15 19.77
N LYS A 58 -20.39 -7.27 19.13
CA LYS A 58 -20.82 -7.50 17.76
C LYS A 58 -19.71 -7.08 16.80
N ILE A 59 -19.43 -7.91 15.80
CA ILE A 59 -18.47 -7.56 14.77
C ILE A 59 -19.06 -7.90 13.39
N PHE A 60 -18.92 -6.95 12.46
CA PHE A 60 -19.22 -7.14 11.06
C PHE A 60 -17.97 -6.84 10.25
N SER A 61 -17.62 -7.72 9.32
CA SER A 61 -16.48 -7.51 8.43
C SER A 61 -16.95 -7.39 7.00
N LEU A 62 -16.57 -6.27 6.37
CA LEU A 62 -16.91 -6.00 4.99
C LEU A 62 -16.09 -6.89 4.07
N GLY A 63 -16.74 -7.56 3.14
CA GLY A 63 -16.08 -8.35 2.12
C GLY A 63 -15.65 -7.52 0.92
N SER A 64 -14.81 -8.10 0.07
CA SER A 64 -14.39 -7.44 -1.16
C SER A 64 -15.56 -7.27 -2.11
N GLY A 65 -15.51 -6.22 -2.91
CA GLY A 65 -16.55 -5.91 -3.89
C GLY A 65 -17.78 -5.21 -3.33
N THR A 66 -17.91 -5.09 -1.99
CA THR A 66 -19.01 -4.36 -1.36
C THR A 66 -18.54 -2.92 -1.08
N PRO A 67 -19.26 -1.90 -1.55
CA PRO A 67 -18.88 -0.51 -1.26
C PRO A 67 -18.95 -0.22 0.24
N THR A 68 -17.83 0.15 0.84
CA THR A 68 -17.71 0.43 2.27
C THR A 68 -18.68 1.52 2.71
N GLU A 69 -18.75 2.59 1.92
CA GLU A 69 -19.53 3.78 2.23
C GLU A 69 -21.02 3.47 2.37
N GLU A 70 -21.56 2.64 1.45
CA GLU A 70 -22.98 2.29 1.48
C GLU A 70 -23.33 1.43 2.68
N ALA A 71 -22.54 0.39 2.97
CA ALA A 71 -22.77 -0.49 4.12
C ALA A 71 -22.67 0.29 5.43
N LEU A 72 -21.67 1.16 5.54
CA LEU A 72 -21.47 1.97 6.74
C LEU A 72 -22.60 2.96 6.95
N ARG A 73 -23.14 3.60 5.88
CA ARG A 73 -24.26 4.52 5.99
C ARG A 73 -25.51 3.86 6.55
N VAL A 74 -25.77 2.61 6.16
CA VAL A 74 -26.91 1.84 6.71
C VAL A 74 -26.78 1.73 8.22
N ASP A 75 -25.61 1.30 8.72
CA ASP A 75 -25.38 1.11 10.15
C ASP A 75 -25.36 2.44 10.93
N MET A 76 -24.75 3.47 10.35
CA MET A 76 -24.70 4.80 10.98
C MET A 76 -26.06 5.50 11.05
N SER A 77 -27.01 5.10 10.20
CA SER A 77 -28.38 5.60 10.23
C SER A 77 -29.27 4.81 11.18
N SER A 78 -28.79 3.70 11.72
CA SER A 78 -29.58 2.83 12.60
C SER A 78 -29.51 3.28 14.06
N ASP A 79 -30.36 2.62 14.89
CA ASP A 79 -30.27 2.79 16.36
C ASP A 79 -29.13 1.95 16.97
N HIS A 80 -28.44 1.16 16.18
CA HIS A 80 -27.37 0.24 16.61
C HIS A 80 -26.09 0.56 15.83
N LYS A 81 -25.54 1.75 16.10
CA LYS A 81 -24.35 2.25 15.42
C LYS A 81 -23.08 1.55 15.91
N PRO A 82 -22.10 1.33 15.03
CA PRO A 82 -20.81 0.83 15.48
C PRO A 82 -20.08 1.87 16.34
N ALA A 83 -19.51 1.41 17.43
CA ALA A 83 -18.64 2.23 18.28
C ALA A 83 -17.25 2.41 17.66
N ILE A 84 -16.81 1.40 16.89
CA ILE A 84 -15.59 1.41 16.12
C ILE A 84 -15.96 1.16 14.65
N PHE A 85 -15.48 2.00 13.75
CA PHE A 85 -15.68 1.78 12.31
C PHE A 85 -14.39 2.02 11.53
N GLY A 86 -14.14 1.14 10.56
CA GLY A 86 -12.92 1.18 9.75
C GLY A 86 -12.98 2.24 8.66
N ILE A 87 -11.95 3.08 8.59
CA ILE A 87 -11.83 4.14 7.59
C ILE A 87 -10.44 4.06 6.96
N MET A 88 -10.37 4.24 5.64
CA MET A 88 -9.12 4.09 4.91
C MET A 88 -8.32 5.40 4.76
N ASP A 89 -9.00 6.54 4.58
CA ASP A 89 -8.32 7.79 4.27
C ASP A 89 -9.18 9.01 4.65
N PRO A 90 -8.63 10.24 4.59
CA PRO A 90 -9.37 11.44 4.92
C PRO A 90 -10.60 11.69 4.05
N GLN A 91 -10.58 11.28 2.80
CA GLN A 91 -11.74 11.50 1.91
C GLN A 91 -12.92 10.63 2.33
N ALA A 92 -12.66 9.39 2.75
CA ALA A 92 -13.68 8.51 3.30
C ALA A 92 -14.16 8.98 4.68
N LEU A 93 -13.30 9.63 5.44
CA LEU A 93 -13.61 10.14 6.78
C LEU A 93 -14.51 11.37 6.75
N LYS A 94 -14.42 12.17 5.70
CA LYS A 94 -15.01 13.51 5.63
C LYS A 94 -16.49 13.57 6.01
N GLU A 95 -17.33 12.70 5.45
CA GLU A 95 -18.76 12.71 5.77
C GLU A 95 -19.04 12.39 7.24
N TRP A 96 -18.19 11.59 7.88
CA TRP A 96 -18.36 11.21 9.28
C TRP A 96 -17.86 12.28 10.25
N VAL A 97 -16.94 13.12 9.82
CA VAL A 97 -16.55 14.33 10.56
C VAL A 97 -17.64 15.39 10.41
N GLU A 98 -18.09 15.65 9.19
CA GLU A 98 -19.15 16.64 8.90
C GLU A 98 -20.49 16.26 9.55
N GLY A 99 -20.80 14.96 9.59
CA GLY A 99 -22.00 14.43 10.23
C GLY A 99 -21.90 14.27 11.74
N ASP A 100 -20.80 14.69 12.35
CA ASP A 100 -20.58 14.65 13.81
C ASP A 100 -20.56 13.23 14.39
N PHE A 101 -20.03 12.28 13.63
CA PHE A 101 -19.86 10.88 14.07
C PHE A 101 -18.45 10.59 14.57
N ALA A 102 -17.43 11.02 13.84
CA ALA A 102 -16.04 10.67 14.15
C ALA A 102 -15.52 11.47 15.34
N LEU A 103 -14.88 10.77 16.27
CA LEU A 103 -14.32 11.38 17.47
C LEU A 103 -12.91 11.90 17.20
N ASP A 104 -12.70 13.19 17.38
CA ASP A 104 -11.36 13.80 17.30
C ASP A 104 -10.60 13.49 18.57
N LEU A 105 -9.54 12.69 18.45
CA LEU A 105 -8.75 12.21 19.58
C LEU A 105 -7.89 13.31 20.22
N THR A 106 -7.71 14.45 19.58
CA THR A 106 -6.91 15.56 20.12
C THR A 106 -7.68 16.41 21.12
N THR A 107 -9.01 16.39 21.03
CA THR A 107 -9.88 17.24 21.86
C THR A 107 -10.83 16.46 22.76
N ALA A 108 -11.01 15.17 22.51
CA ALA A 108 -11.95 14.34 23.25
C ALA A 108 -11.47 14.02 24.67
N ASP A 109 -12.44 13.77 25.56
CA ASP A 109 -12.17 13.22 26.90
C ASP A 109 -12.00 11.70 26.74
N LEU A 110 -10.77 11.23 26.80
CA LEU A 110 -10.40 9.84 26.57
C LEU A 110 -9.98 9.16 27.89
N LEU A 111 -10.13 7.83 27.94
CA LEU A 111 -9.53 7.04 29.01
C LEU A 111 -8.00 7.23 28.99
N PRO A 112 -7.33 7.29 30.16
CA PRO A 112 -5.90 7.58 30.20
C PRO A 112 -5.03 6.67 29.34
N GLU A 113 -5.29 5.37 29.35
CA GLU A 113 -4.52 4.40 28.58
C GLU A 113 -4.73 4.58 27.08
N PHE A 114 -5.95 4.90 26.67
CA PHE A 114 -6.24 5.16 25.25
C PHE A 114 -5.66 6.50 24.80
N LYS A 115 -5.71 7.51 25.68
CA LYS A 115 -5.09 8.81 25.40
C LYS A 115 -3.58 8.66 25.16
N ALA A 116 -2.91 7.85 25.97
CA ALA A 116 -1.49 7.57 25.79
C ALA A 116 -1.23 6.93 24.41
N LEU A 117 -2.08 6.01 23.99
CA LEU A 117 -2.00 5.37 22.68
C LEU A 117 -2.16 6.38 21.55
N ALA A 118 -3.16 7.26 21.64
CA ALA A 118 -3.44 8.28 20.64
C ALA A 118 -2.35 9.35 20.58
N ASP A 119 -1.85 9.81 21.73
CA ASP A 119 -0.83 10.85 21.79
C ASP A 119 0.53 10.37 21.27
N ASP A 120 0.81 9.06 21.32
CA ASP A 120 2.06 8.47 20.86
C ASP A 120 2.10 8.21 19.36
N LEU A 121 1.01 8.50 18.64
CA LEU A 121 0.98 8.34 17.18
C LEU A 121 1.97 9.28 16.50
N ASP A 122 2.82 8.70 15.66
CA ASP A 122 3.66 9.48 14.76
C ASP A 122 2.77 10.39 13.89
N PRO A 123 3.06 11.70 13.80
CA PRO A 123 2.25 12.60 12.97
C PRO A 123 2.05 12.13 11.53
N GLY A 124 3.03 11.44 10.95
CA GLY A 124 2.94 10.88 9.60
C GLY A 124 1.97 9.70 9.46
N LEU A 125 1.57 9.10 10.59
CA LEU A 125 0.65 7.96 10.61
C LEU A 125 -0.77 8.35 11.04
N ARG A 126 -1.01 9.61 11.34
CA ARG A 126 -2.33 10.07 11.79
C ARG A 126 -3.33 10.16 10.65
N LEU A 127 -4.55 9.76 10.93
CA LEU A 127 -5.70 10.08 10.08
C LEU A 127 -6.16 11.49 10.44
N THR A 128 -5.94 12.43 9.55
CA THR A 128 -6.17 13.85 9.83
C THR A 128 -6.87 14.55 8.67
N MET A 129 -7.72 15.53 8.96
CA MET A 129 -8.38 16.36 7.95
C MET A 129 -7.58 17.63 7.66
N ASP A 130 -6.90 18.19 8.66
CA ASP A 130 -6.25 19.51 8.56
C ASP A 130 -4.80 19.53 9.03
N GLY A 131 -4.25 18.38 9.43
CA GLY A 131 -2.90 18.28 9.99
C GLY A 131 -2.82 18.53 11.48
N GLN A 132 -3.91 18.99 12.12
CA GLN A 132 -3.97 19.29 13.56
C GLN A 132 -4.85 18.31 14.32
N ASP A 133 -5.93 17.84 13.72
CA ASP A 133 -6.82 16.83 14.28
C ASP A 133 -6.26 15.42 14.08
N SER A 134 -6.87 14.45 14.77
CA SER A 134 -6.48 13.04 14.66
C SER A 134 -7.68 12.15 14.93
N TYR A 135 -7.98 11.23 14.03
CA TYR A 135 -9.17 10.37 14.12
C TYR A 135 -8.76 8.91 14.00
N GLY A 136 -8.86 8.14 15.03
CA GLY A 136 -8.66 6.72 14.96
C GLY A 136 -7.25 6.23 15.23
N ILE A 137 -7.16 4.91 15.36
CA ILE A 137 -5.91 4.19 15.63
C ILE A 137 -5.63 3.31 14.41
N PRO A 138 -4.40 3.32 13.87
CA PRO A 138 -4.07 2.51 12.70
C PRO A 138 -4.28 1.02 12.93
N TYR A 139 -4.77 0.32 11.91
CA TYR A 139 -4.79 -1.15 11.91
C TYR A 139 -3.36 -1.69 11.87
N ASN A 140 -2.54 -1.15 10.96
CA ASN A 140 -1.20 -1.64 10.67
C ASN A 140 -0.41 -0.64 9.84
N VAL A 141 0.88 -0.90 9.71
CA VAL A 141 1.77 -0.20 8.78
C VAL A 141 2.01 -1.08 7.56
N GLU A 142 1.97 -0.48 6.39
CA GLU A 142 2.29 -1.15 5.13
C GLU A 142 3.28 -0.32 4.31
N GLY A 143 3.95 -1.01 3.39
CA GLY A 143 4.88 -0.36 2.46
C GLY A 143 4.98 -1.17 1.19
N TYR A 144 5.46 -0.54 0.12
CA TYR A 144 5.57 -1.18 -1.18
C TYR A 144 6.77 -0.70 -1.99
N GLY A 145 7.12 -1.51 -2.95
CA GLY A 145 8.17 -1.26 -3.91
C GLY A 145 8.24 -2.42 -4.89
N TYR A 146 9.40 -2.67 -5.47
CA TYR A 146 9.61 -3.86 -6.29
C TYR A 146 9.99 -5.02 -5.39
N ILE A 147 9.11 -6.00 -5.29
CA ILE A 147 9.40 -7.25 -4.59
C ILE A 147 10.27 -8.10 -5.52
N VAL A 148 11.33 -8.67 -4.98
CA VAL A 148 12.25 -9.54 -5.71
C VAL A 148 12.71 -10.68 -4.81
N ASP A 149 12.92 -11.86 -5.39
CA ASP A 149 13.54 -13.00 -4.71
C ASP A 149 15.06 -12.84 -4.79
N LYS A 150 15.74 -12.80 -3.64
CA LYS A 150 17.21 -12.73 -3.57
C LYS A 150 17.88 -13.90 -4.29
N GLU A 151 17.24 -15.06 -4.32
CA GLU A 151 17.75 -16.20 -5.08
C GLU A 151 17.71 -15.96 -6.59
N MET A 152 16.75 -15.16 -7.07
CA MET A 152 16.73 -14.74 -8.48
C MET A 152 17.85 -13.74 -8.77
N ILE A 153 18.15 -12.85 -7.84
CA ILE A 153 19.30 -11.94 -7.96
C ILE A 153 20.59 -12.78 -8.04
N ALA A 154 20.72 -13.79 -7.17
CA ALA A 154 21.86 -14.71 -7.22
C ALA A 154 21.99 -15.42 -8.57
N ALA A 155 20.85 -15.82 -9.15
CA ALA A 155 20.82 -16.46 -10.47
C ALA A 155 21.30 -15.52 -11.58
N LEU A 156 21.13 -14.22 -11.42
CA LEU A 156 21.53 -13.21 -12.42
C LEU A 156 22.99 -12.78 -12.28
N VAL A 157 23.44 -12.49 -11.07
CA VAL A 157 24.75 -11.85 -10.82
C VAL A 157 25.73 -12.69 -9.99
N GLY A 158 25.31 -13.86 -9.52
CA GLY A 158 26.10 -14.71 -8.63
C GLY A 158 25.76 -14.53 -7.17
N GLU A 159 25.84 -15.63 -6.42
CA GLU A 159 25.49 -15.66 -4.99
C GLU A 159 26.28 -14.66 -4.15
N ASP A 160 27.58 -14.51 -4.45
CA ASP A 160 28.48 -13.64 -3.69
C ASP A 160 28.18 -12.15 -3.91
N ASN A 161 27.38 -11.81 -4.90
CA ASN A 161 27.09 -10.42 -5.29
C ASN A 161 25.71 -9.94 -4.88
N VAL A 162 24.88 -10.76 -4.22
CA VAL A 162 23.49 -10.43 -3.86
C VAL A 162 23.43 -9.22 -2.93
N ASP A 163 24.16 -9.25 -1.83
CA ASP A 163 24.13 -8.16 -0.84
C ASP A 163 24.65 -6.85 -1.43
N SER A 164 25.72 -6.93 -2.20
CA SER A 164 26.30 -5.79 -2.89
C SER A 164 25.31 -5.21 -3.92
N PHE A 165 24.63 -6.06 -4.67
CA PHE A 165 23.60 -5.65 -5.63
C PHE A 165 22.49 -4.88 -4.92
N ILE A 166 21.94 -5.41 -3.84
CA ILE A 166 20.84 -4.77 -3.10
C ILE A 166 21.30 -3.42 -2.55
N GLU A 167 22.47 -3.36 -1.94
CA GLU A 167 23.01 -2.11 -1.40
C GLU A 167 23.22 -1.06 -2.48
N LYS A 168 23.82 -1.43 -3.60
CA LYS A 168 24.09 -0.51 -4.71
C LYS A 168 22.83 -0.15 -5.48
N TYR A 169 21.86 -1.05 -5.58
CA TYR A 169 20.57 -0.74 -6.17
C TYR A 169 19.87 0.39 -5.39
N LYS A 170 19.88 0.35 -4.07
CA LYS A 170 19.17 1.33 -3.25
C LYS A 170 19.59 2.76 -3.55
N THR A 171 20.87 3.00 -3.83
CA THR A 171 21.40 4.33 -4.13
C THR A 171 21.60 4.58 -5.62
N ALA A 172 21.26 3.63 -6.49
CA ALA A 172 21.38 3.79 -7.94
C ALA A 172 20.42 4.87 -8.48
N THR A 173 20.80 5.48 -9.59
CA THR A 173 19.95 6.43 -10.30
C THR A 173 18.87 5.72 -11.11
N TYR A 174 17.86 6.50 -11.54
CA TYR A 174 16.86 5.96 -12.46
C TYR A 174 17.51 5.47 -13.77
N ASP A 175 18.48 6.20 -14.32
CA ASP A 175 19.13 5.80 -15.57
C ASP A 175 19.86 4.47 -15.43
N GLU A 176 20.51 4.25 -14.29
CA GLU A 176 21.15 2.97 -13.98
C GLU A 176 20.12 1.84 -13.86
N PHE A 177 19.01 2.14 -13.18
CA PHE A 177 17.89 1.18 -13.07
C PHE A 177 17.31 0.83 -14.45
N ALA A 178 17.04 1.83 -15.28
CA ALA A 178 16.47 1.62 -16.62
C ALA A 178 17.42 0.79 -17.50
N ASP A 179 18.70 1.07 -17.45
CA ASP A 179 19.73 0.28 -18.16
C ASP A 179 19.73 -1.17 -17.67
N PHE A 180 19.66 -1.38 -16.36
CA PHE A 180 19.56 -2.72 -15.78
C PHE A 180 18.33 -3.47 -16.31
N VAL A 181 17.17 -2.83 -16.37
CA VAL A 181 15.94 -3.42 -16.91
C VAL A 181 16.15 -3.87 -18.38
N GLU A 182 16.75 -3.00 -19.20
CA GLU A 182 17.04 -3.32 -20.60
C GLU A 182 18.03 -4.49 -20.73
N LYS A 183 19.05 -4.53 -19.88
CA LYS A 183 20.05 -5.61 -19.88
C LYS A 183 19.42 -6.95 -19.47
N VAL A 184 18.57 -6.96 -18.45
CA VAL A 184 17.85 -8.17 -18.05
C VAL A 184 16.89 -8.62 -19.14
N ASN A 185 16.18 -7.68 -19.79
CA ASN A 185 15.29 -8.01 -20.89
C ASN A 185 16.04 -8.68 -22.04
N ALA A 186 17.19 -8.14 -22.45
CA ALA A 186 18.05 -8.74 -23.48
C ALA A 186 18.57 -10.13 -23.04
N TYR A 187 18.92 -10.27 -21.78
CA TYR A 187 19.36 -11.53 -21.20
C TYR A 187 18.27 -12.60 -21.30
N ILE A 188 17.04 -12.22 -20.99
CA ILE A 188 15.87 -13.12 -21.08
C ILE A 188 15.66 -13.56 -22.53
N LYS A 189 15.70 -12.63 -23.49
CA LYS A 189 15.37 -12.88 -24.88
C LYS A 189 16.49 -13.56 -25.67
N ASP A 190 17.74 -13.09 -25.47
CA ASP A 190 18.88 -13.49 -26.31
C ASP A 190 19.92 -14.32 -25.56
N GLY A 191 19.77 -14.47 -24.25
CA GLY A 191 20.72 -15.18 -23.42
C GLY A 191 22.07 -14.49 -23.25
N LYS A 192 22.18 -13.22 -23.67
CA LYS A 192 23.44 -12.49 -23.60
C LYS A 192 23.69 -11.93 -22.20
N GLY A 193 24.79 -12.35 -21.59
CA GLY A 193 25.29 -11.74 -20.38
C GLY A 193 25.99 -10.44 -20.73
N ASN A 194 25.48 -9.33 -20.21
CA ASN A 194 26.06 -8.01 -20.35
C ASN A 194 26.34 -7.41 -18.99
N ASP A 195 27.28 -6.47 -18.97
CA ASP A 195 27.60 -5.73 -17.76
C ASP A 195 26.63 -4.55 -17.60
N PHE A 196 26.38 -4.19 -16.36
CA PHE A 196 25.63 -3.00 -16.00
C PHE A 196 26.21 -2.40 -14.72
N ALA A 197 25.94 -1.14 -14.44
CA ALA A 197 26.43 -0.46 -13.25
C ALA A 197 25.27 -0.02 -12.36
N LEU A 198 25.47 -0.15 -11.05
CA LEU A 198 24.60 0.41 -10.02
C LEU A 198 25.46 1.17 -9.04
N SER A 199 25.17 2.45 -8.83
CA SER A 199 25.95 3.33 -7.93
C SER A 199 27.47 3.26 -8.18
N GLY A 200 27.83 3.20 -9.46
CA GLY A 200 29.24 3.12 -9.89
C GLY A 200 29.89 1.78 -9.79
N GLN A 201 29.22 0.74 -9.26
CA GLN A 201 29.75 -0.62 -9.23
C GLN A 201 29.25 -1.42 -10.43
N THR A 202 30.17 -2.09 -11.12
CA THR A 202 29.85 -2.94 -12.27
C THR A 202 29.44 -4.34 -11.80
N PHE A 203 28.36 -4.83 -12.35
CA PHE A 203 27.87 -6.20 -12.17
C PHE A 203 27.80 -6.87 -13.54
N SER A 204 27.97 -8.18 -13.59
CA SER A 204 27.88 -8.95 -14.82
C SER A 204 26.78 -9.99 -14.71
N LEU A 205 25.88 -10.02 -15.69
CA LEU A 205 24.91 -11.11 -15.82
C LEU A 205 25.69 -12.40 -16.13
N LEU A 206 25.35 -13.49 -15.45
CA LEU A 206 26.08 -14.75 -15.59
C LEU A 206 25.95 -15.31 -17.01
N ALA A 207 27.07 -15.76 -17.58
CA ALA A 207 27.11 -16.29 -18.94
C ALA A 207 26.22 -17.52 -19.10
N GLU A 208 26.10 -18.35 -18.08
CA GLU A 208 25.26 -19.53 -18.08
C GLU A 208 24.09 -19.33 -17.12
N LYS A 209 22.88 -19.52 -17.64
CA LYS A 209 21.66 -19.47 -16.83
C LYS A 209 21.50 -20.76 -16.03
N ASN A 210 21.20 -20.60 -14.72
CA ASN A 210 20.72 -21.73 -13.94
C ASN A 210 19.22 -21.94 -14.17
N GLU A 211 18.63 -22.91 -13.50
CA GLU A 211 17.21 -23.25 -13.63
C GLU A 211 16.27 -22.07 -13.35
N LYS A 212 16.60 -21.23 -12.33
CA LYS A 212 15.81 -20.06 -12.00
C LYS A 212 15.83 -19.01 -13.11
N ALA A 213 17.01 -18.67 -13.60
CA ALA A 213 17.15 -17.68 -14.67
C ALA A 213 16.50 -18.15 -15.97
N GLU A 214 16.53 -19.47 -16.26
CA GLU A 214 15.88 -20.03 -17.43
C GLU A 214 14.35 -19.85 -17.44
N LYS A 215 13.72 -19.74 -16.28
CA LYS A 215 12.28 -19.57 -16.16
C LYS A 215 11.81 -18.16 -16.46
N LEU A 216 12.68 -17.15 -16.44
CA LEU A 216 12.31 -15.77 -16.67
C LEU A 216 11.74 -15.57 -18.07
N GLU A 217 10.57 -14.96 -18.15
CA GLU A 217 9.86 -14.62 -19.38
C GLU A 217 9.69 -13.10 -19.54
N GLY A 218 9.82 -12.34 -18.45
CA GLY A 218 9.75 -10.88 -18.45
C GLY A 218 10.44 -10.31 -17.22
N VAL A 219 10.70 -9.01 -17.25
CA VAL A 219 11.32 -8.34 -16.10
C VAL A 219 10.28 -8.09 -15.01
N PHE A 220 9.09 -7.65 -15.39
CA PHE A 220 8.03 -7.29 -14.46
C PHE A 220 6.80 -8.17 -14.60
N SER A 221 6.18 -8.45 -13.45
CA SER A 221 4.81 -8.95 -13.39
C SER A 221 3.89 -7.76 -13.09
N VAL A 222 2.94 -7.49 -13.98
CA VAL A 222 2.03 -6.35 -13.85
C VAL A 222 0.58 -6.85 -13.86
N ALA A 223 -0.18 -6.42 -12.86
CA ALA A 223 -1.63 -6.66 -12.81
C ALA A 223 -2.34 -5.56 -13.60
N GLY A 224 -2.35 -5.67 -14.92
CA GLY A 224 -2.86 -4.62 -15.81
C GLY A 224 -4.31 -4.25 -15.60
N SER A 225 -5.15 -5.17 -15.13
CA SER A 225 -6.55 -4.89 -14.82
C SER A 225 -6.77 -4.22 -13.45
N GLU A 226 -5.72 -4.08 -12.64
CA GLU A 226 -5.82 -3.55 -11.29
C GLU A 226 -5.40 -2.08 -11.24
N LYS A 227 -6.36 -1.19 -11.39
CA LYS A 227 -6.16 0.27 -11.47
C LYS A 227 -5.39 0.86 -10.29
N TRP A 228 -5.56 0.28 -9.10
CA TRP A 228 -4.91 0.77 -7.89
C TRP A 228 -3.39 0.62 -7.93
N THR A 229 -2.85 -0.31 -8.70
CA THR A 229 -1.40 -0.54 -8.74
C THR A 229 -0.65 0.60 -9.41
N TYR A 230 -1.24 1.24 -10.40
CA TYR A 230 -0.65 2.40 -11.08
C TYR A 230 -1.41 3.69 -10.76
N GLY A 231 -2.65 3.59 -10.28
CA GLY A 231 -3.50 4.72 -9.95
C GLY A 231 -3.44 5.16 -8.48
N ASP A 232 -3.05 4.30 -7.54
CA ASP A 232 -2.90 4.64 -6.12
C ASP A 232 -1.43 4.60 -5.72
N HIS A 233 -0.78 3.48 -5.95
CA HIS A 233 0.57 3.24 -5.46
C HIS A 233 1.63 3.96 -6.30
N LEU A 234 1.66 3.70 -7.57
CA LEU A 234 2.72 4.28 -8.39
C LEU A 234 2.56 5.80 -8.51
N ILE A 235 1.33 6.31 -8.66
CA ILE A 235 1.07 7.75 -8.75
C ILE A 235 1.41 8.48 -7.45
N ASN A 236 1.37 7.79 -6.32
CA ASN A 236 1.73 8.39 -5.03
C ASN A 236 3.14 8.98 -5.05
N ILE A 237 4.07 8.35 -5.74
CA ILE A 237 5.47 8.79 -5.75
C ILE A 237 5.63 10.19 -6.34
N PRO A 238 5.14 10.49 -7.57
CA PRO A 238 5.22 11.87 -8.06
C PRO A 238 4.38 12.85 -7.23
N ILE A 239 3.28 12.41 -6.64
CA ILE A 239 2.47 13.26 -5.75
C ILE A 239 3.29 13.67 -4.52
N ASP A 240 4.06 12.75 -3.94
CA ASP A 240 4.96 13.02 -2.80
C ASP A 240 6.03 14.07 -3.13
N SER A 241 6.39 14.23 -4.39
CA SER A 241 7.37 15.26 -4.79
C SER A 241 6.82 16.67 -4.71
N VAL A 242 5.51 16.84 -4.70
CA VAL A 242 4.82 18.14 -4.65
C VAL A 242 4.15 18.38 -3.30
N PHE A 243 3.62 17.36 -2.67
CA PHE A 243 2.88 17.46 -1.41
C PHE A 243 3.62 16.71 -0.30
N PRO A 244 4.00 17.38 0.80
CA PRO A 244 4.78 16.73 1.86
C PRO A 244 4.01 15.72 2.69
N ASN A 245 2.67 15.77 2.65
CA ASN A 245 1.82 14.89 3.46
C ASN A 245 0.39 14.86 2.91
N VAL A 246 -0.45 14.03 3.51
CA VAL A 246 -1.85 13.87 3.14
C VAL A 246 -2.64 15.16 3.28
N ALA A 247 -2.47 15.89 4.38
CA ALA A 247 -3.20 17.14 4.63
C ALA A 247 -2.90 18.21 3.57
N ALA A 248 -1.65 18.30 3.14
CA ALA A 248 -1.26 19.22 2.06
C ALA A 248 -1.98 18.88 0.75
N ALA A 249 -2.10 17.60 0.43
CA ALA A 249 -2.81 17.15 -0.77
C ALA A 249 -4.33 17.41 -0.68
N VAL A 250 -4.93 17.22 0.50
CA VAL A 250 -6.36 17.55 0.73
C VAL A 250 -6.63 19.02 0.42
N ASN A 251 -5.70 19.90 0.77
CA ASN A 251 -5.82 21.35 0.62
C ASN A 251 -5.10 21.90 -0.62
N ALA A 252 -4.87 21.06 -1.63
CA ALA A 252 -4.12 21.41 -2.83
C ALA A 252 -4.74 22.61 -3.56
N THR A 253 -3.90 23.61 -3.86
CA THR A 253 -4.28 24.74 -4.70
C THR A 253 -3.99 24.42 -6.17
N ASP A 254 -4.64 25.14 -7.08
CA ASP A 254 -4.39 24.97 -8.52
C ASP A 254 -2.93 25.22 -8.88
N GLU A 255 -2.31 26.23 -8.24
CA GLU A 255 -0.89 26.52 -8.45
C GLU A 255 0.02 25.35 -8.03
N GLN A 256 -0.29 24.71 -6.90
CA GLN A 256 0.45 23.53 -6.46
C GLN A 256 0.25 22.35 -7.42
N LEU A 257 -0.98 22.15 -7.89
CA LEU A 257 -1.29 21.08 -8.84
C LEU A 257 -0.55 21.25 -10.17
N ASP A 258 -0.32 22.47 -10.62
CA ASP A 258 0.46 22.73 -11.83
C ASP A 258 1.90 22.20 -11.72
N LYS A 259 2.45 22.12 -10.49
CA LYS A 259 3.80 21.60 -10.23
C LYS A 259 3.91 20.10 -10.42
N LEU A 260 2.79 19.39 -10.58
CA LEU A 260 2.79 17.96 -10.87
C LEU A 260 3.22 17.62 -12.30
N TYR A 261 3.32 18.59 -13.19
CA TYR A 261 3.57 18.32 -14.63
C TYR A 261 4.84 17.50 -14.86
N ASN A 262 6.01 18.00 -14.48
CA ASN A 262 7.26 17.27 -14.70
C ASN A 262 7.36 15.97 -13.89
N PRO A 263 6.95 15.93 -12.62
CA PRO A 263 6.88 14.67 -11.89
C PRO A 263 5.98 13.62 -12.54
N MET A 264 4.87 14.03 -13.16
CA MET A 264 3.98 13.09 -13.85
C MET A 264 4.53 12.65 -15.21
N VAL A 265 5.32 13.45 -15.87
CA VAL A 265 6.09 12.99 -17.04
C VAL A 265 7.09 11.91 -16.60
N ALA A 266 7.77 12.09 -15.48
CA ALA A 266 8.65 11.08 -14.89
C ALA A 266 7.89 9.79 -14.56
N TYR A 267 6.72 9.91 -13.97
CA TYR A 267 5.81 8.79 -13.71
C TYR A 267 5.47 8.03 -15.00
N ALA A 268 5.08 8.76 -16.05
CA ALA A 268 4.69 8.15 -17.31
C ALA A 268 5.83 7.38 -17.97
N LYS A 269 7.05 7.93 -17.92
CA LYS A 269 8.26 7.23 -18.40
C LYS A 269 8.51 5.96 -17.61
N THR A 270 8.34 6.00 -16.30
CA THR A 270 8.53 4.84 -15.43
C THR A 270 7.48 3.77 -15.70
N LEU A 271 6.21 4.16 -15.83
CA LEU A 271 5.14 3.22 -16.14
C LEU A 271 5.34 2.59 -17.53
N ASP A 272 5.80 3.36 -18.51
CA ASP A 272 6.14 2.85 -19.83
C ASP A 272 7.25 1.79 -19.73
N LEU A 273 8.32 2.08 -19.00
CA LEU A 273 9.43 1.13 -18.80
C LEU A 273 8.93 -0.19 -18.17
N ILE A 274 8.14 -0.08 -17.12
CA ILE A 274 7.60 -1.25 -16.40
C ILE A 274 6.71 -2.08 -17.33
N THR A 275 5.75 -1.45 -17.98
CA THR A 275 4.72 -2.15 -18.74
C THR A 275 5.19 -2.61 -20.11
N SER A 276 6.25 -2.01 -20.66
CA SER A 276 6.89 -2.49 -21.90
C SER A 276 7.86 -3.65 -21.66
N HIS A 277 8.23 -3.92 -20.40
CA HIS A 277 9.09 -5.04 -20.02
C HIS A 277 8.37 -6.03 -19.11
N ALA A 278 7.05 -6.06 -19.17
CA ALA A 278 6.22 -7.02 -18.47
C ALA A 278 6.20 -8.37 -19.20
N VAL A 279 5.85 -9.43 -18.46
CA VAL A 279 5.67 -10.75 -19.05
C VAL A 279 4.52 -10.78 -20.06
N SER A 280 3.50 -9.95 -19.84
CA SER A 280 2.40 -9.74 -20.78
C SER A 280 2.64 -8.47 -21.59
N GLU A 281 2.22 -8.47 -22.85
CA GLU A 281 2.37 -7.30 -23.73
C GLU A 281 1.18 -6.35 -23.61
N ARG A 282 1.45 -5.04 -23.66
CA ARG A 282 0.39 -4.03 -23.74
C ARG A 282 -0.47 -4.24 -24.98
N GLY A 283 -1.76 -4.07 -24.81
CA GLY A 283 -2.79 -4.30 -25.80
C GLY A 283 -4.10 -4.62 -25.09
N PRO A 284 -5.17 -4.98 -25.80
CA PRO A 284 -6.47 -5.25 -25.15
C PRO A 284 -6.42 -6.34 -24.09
N GLU A 285 -5.56 -7.35 -24.25
CA GLU A 285 -5.43 -8.45 -23.29
C GLU A 285 -4.64 -8.06 -22.04
N PHE A 286 -3.88 -6.97 -22.08
CA PHE A 286 -3.11 -6.52 -20.92
C PHE A 286 -4.00 -6.15 -19.73
N ILE A 287 -5.22 -5.71 -20.00
CA ILE A 287 -6.19 -5.32 -18.98
C ILE A 287 -7.27 -6.36 -18.73
N ASN A 288 -7.07 -7.58 -19.21
CA ASN A 288 -7.99 -8.69 -18.99
C ASN A 288 -7.88 -9.16 -17.53
N SER A 289 -8.98 -9.08 -16.78
CA SER A 289 -9.00 -9.39 -15.33
C SER A 289 -8.76 -10.87 -15.03
N THR A 290 -9.04 -11.76 -15.98
CA THR A 290 -8.84 -13.21 -15.80
C THR A 290 -7.38 -13.60 -16.02
N THR A 291 -6.75 -13.09 -17.08
CA THR A 291 -5.41 -13.50 -17.50
C THR A 291 -4.31 -12.56 -17.01
N ASN A 292 -4.66 -11.34 -16.61
CA ASN A 292 -3.68 -10.33 -16.17
C ASN A 292 -4.17 -9.48 -15.01
N GLY A 293 -4.92 -10.11 -14.10
CA GLY A 293 -5.32 -9.51 -12.84
C GLY A 293 -4.30 -9.77 -11.73
N TYR A 294 -4.68 -9.48 -10.50
CA TYR A 294 -3.82 -9.61 -9.33
C TYR A 294 -3.30 -11.05 -9.15
N ASP A 295 -4.20 -12.03 -9.14
CA ASP A 295 -3.81 -13.43 -8.89
C ASP A 295 -2.86 -13.96 -9.97
N ALA A 296 -3.12 -13.64 -11.24
CA ALA A 296 -2.24 -14.04 -12.34
C ALA A 296 -0.86 -13.39 -12.22
N ALA A 297 -0.81 -12.12 -11.85
CA ALA A 297 0.45 -11.41 -11.67
C ALA A 297 1.26 -11.98 -10.51
N VAL A 298 0.61 -12.28 -9.39
CA VAL A 298 1.26 -12.92 -8.24
C VAL A 298 1.80 -14.29 -8.62
N ALA A 299 1.00 -15.11 -9.32
CA ALA A 299 1.42 -16.44 -9.75
C ALA A 299 2.63 -16.39 -10.69
N ASN A 300 2.67 -15.46 -11.63
CA ASN A 300 3.81 -15.28 -12.54
C ASN A 300 5.10 -14.97 -11.76
N PHE A 301 5.02 -14.05 -10.81
CA PHE A 301 6.17 -13.71 -9.98
C PHE A 301 6.59 -14.89 -9.08
N ALA A 302 5.63 -15.47 -8.36
CA ALA A 302 5.90 -16.55 -7.40
C ALA A 302 6.50 -17.79 -8.06
N ASN A 303 6.14 -18.06 -9.32
CA ASN A 303 6.64 -19.20 -10.08
C ASN A 303 7.91 -18.87 -10.88
N GLY A 304 8.52 -17.71 -10.66
CA GLY A 304 9.82 -17.37 -11.22
C GLY A 304 9.79 -16.90 -12.68
N LYS A 305 8.63 -16.53 -13.19
CA LYS A 305 8.51 -16.03 -14.58
C LYS A 305 8.95 -14.59 -14.73
N THR A 306 9.01 -13.83 -13.66
CA THR A 306 9.45 -12.43 -13.65
C THR A 306 10.43 -12.16 -12.51
N LEU A 307 11.29 -11.17 -12.73
CA LEU A 307 12.22 -10.72 -11.71
C LEU A 307 11.50 -9.93 -10.60
N PHE A 308 10.64 -9.02 -10.99
CA PHE A 308 9.96 -8.07 -10.10
C PHE A 308 8.45 -8.19 -10.17
N ILE A 309 7.82 -7.90 -9.02
CA ILE A 309 6.42 -7.48 -8.96
C ILE A 309 6.35 -6.24 -8.07
N LYS A 310 5.67 -5.16 -8.51
CA LYS A 310 5.47 -3.99 -7.68
C LYS A 310 4.25 -4.24 -6.79
N GLN A 311 4.50 -4.58 -5.55
CA GLN A 311 3.49 -4.83 -4.52
C GLN A 311 4.08 -4.50 -3.14
N GLY A 312 3.31 -4.69 -2.09
CA GLY A 312 3.73 -4.46 -0.72
C GLY A 312 3.60 -5.69 0.17
N ASN A 313 3.78 -5.48 1.47
CA ASN A 313 3.76 -6.59 2.43
C ASN A 313 2.41 -7.31 2.52
N TRP A 314 1.32 -6.69 2.10
CA TRP A 314 0.03 -7.37 1.97
C TRP A 314 0.09 -8.56 1.01
N CYS A 315 1.02 -8.56 0.08
CA CYS A 315 1.18 -9.60 -0.94
C CYS A 315 1.87 -10.87 -0.40
N TYR A 316 2.46 -10.81 0.79
CA TYR A 316 3.24 -11.93 1.37
C TYR A 316 2.45 -13.24 1.38
N THR A 317 1.24 -13.23 1.92
CA THR A 317 0.39 -14.42 2.00
C THR A 317 0.01 -14.94 0.62
N ASN A 318 -0.27 -14.04 -0.33
CA ASN A 318 -0.60 -14.42 -1.69
C ASN A 318 0.58 -15.09 -2.39
N ILE A 319 1.78 -14.57 -2.22
CA ILE A 319 3.00 -15.20 -2.76
C ILE A 319 3.23 -16.56 -2.10
N LYS A 320 3.07 -16.64 -0.79
CA LYS A 320 3.23 -17.89 -0.03
C LYS A 320 2.27 -18.97 -0.50
N ASN A 321 1.02 -18.61 -0.75
CA ASN A 321 0.01 -19.56 -1.24
C ASN A 321 0.32 -20.06 -2.65
N ALA A 322 0.91 -19.20 -3.49
CA ALA A 322 1.29 -19.59 -4.85
C ALA A 322 2.59 -20.41 -4.89
N ASN A 323 3.58 -20.05 -4.07
CA ASN A 323 4.84 -20.77 -3.96
C ASN A 323 5.55 -20.44 -2.63
N SER A 324 5.36 -21.29 -1.64
CA SER A 324 5.92 -21.09 -0.31
C SER A 324 7.45 -21.15 -0.26
N GLU A 325 8.09 -21.71 -1.26
CA GLU A 325 9.55 -21.92 -1.28
C GLU A 325 10.35 -20.61 -1.35
N ILE A 326 9.75 -19.51 -1.88
CA ILE A 326 10.47 -18.27 -2.09
C ILE A 326 10.25 -17.22 -1.00
N VAL A 327 9.28 -17.40 -0.12
CA VAL A 327 8.84 -16.29 0.76
C VAL A 327 9.89 -15.84 1.76
N ASP A 328 10.79 -16.73 2.19
CA ASP A 328 11.83 -16.37 3.17
C ASP A 328 12.99 -15.58 2.55
N THR A 329 13.11 -15.58 1.23
CA THR A 329 14.18 -14.88 0.51
C THR A 329 13.71 -13.64 -0.24
N LEU A 330 12.50 -13.17 0.02
CA LEU A 330 11.97 -11.96 -0.60
C LEU A 330 12.56 -10.70 0.03
N THR A 331 12.72 -9.67 -0.80
CA THR A 331 13.04 -8.32 -0.36
C THR A 331 12.28 -7.31 -1.20
N ILE A 332 12.29 -6.04 -0.78
CA ILE A 332 11.63 -4.93 -1.49
C ILE A 332 12.71 -3.92 -1.88
N LEU A 333 12.71 -3.51 -3.14
CA LEU A 333 13.61 -2.50 -3.66
C LEU A 333 12.84 -1.22 -4.02
N PRO A 334 13.47 -0.04 -3.86
CA PRO A 334 12.81 1.23 -4.17
C PRO A 334 12.40 1.35 -5.62
N ILE A 335 11.27 2.00 -5.84
CA ILE A 335 10.84 2.43 -7.17
C ILE A 335 11.55 3.73 -7.47
N LYS A 336 12.21 3.80 -8.62
CA LYS A 336 12.97 4.97 -9.06
C LYS A 336 12.27 5.62 -10.24
N MET A 337 12.28 6.96 -10.24
CA MET A 337 11.70 7.74 -11.35
C MET A 337 12.71 8.79 -11.82
N PRO A 338 12.63 9.21 -13.09
CA PRO A 338 13.58 10.17 -13.65
C PRO A 338 13.24 11.61 -13.25
N PHE A 339 13.25 11.88 -11.93
CA PHE A 339 13.04 13.22 -11.40
C PHE A 339 14.31 14.07 -11.57
N GLU A 340 14.12 15.35 -11.80
CA GLU A 340 15.17 16.35 -11.67
C GLU A 340 14.94 17.13 -10.39
N GLN A 341 16.01 17.55 -9.71
CA GLN A 341 15.89 18.20 -8.41
C GLN A 341 15.04 19.48 -8.47
N GLY A 342 15.10 20.21 -9.57
CA GLY A 342 14.32 21.43 -9.76
C GLY A 342 12.80 21.20 -9.83
N ASP A 343 12.38 19.97 -10.07
CA ASP A 343 10.95 19.61 -10.17
C ASP A 343 10.34 19.17 -8.85
N ILE A 344 11.17 19.00 -7.82
CA ILE A 344 10.71 18.61 -6.48
C ILE A 344 10.33 19.86 -5.71
N ALA A 345 9.05 20.00 -5.39
CA ALA A 345 8.50 21.19 -4.74
C ALA A 345 8.53 21.13 -3.21
N VAL A 346 8.76 19.94 -2.63
CA VAL A 346 8.83 19.77 -1.17
C VAL A 346 10.21 20.18 -0.68
N ASP A 347 10.26 21.14 0.24
CA ASP A 347 11.50 21.63 0.80
C ASP A 347 12.30 20.52 1.50
N GLY A 348 13.58 20.43 1.18
CA GLY A 348 14.47 19.45 1.78
C GLY A 348 14.37 18.04 1.21
N LEU A 349 13.43 17.78 0.32
CA LEU A 349 13.30 16.47 -0.33
C LEU A 349 14.23 16.41 -1.55
N THR A 350 15.06 15.38 -1.60
CA THR A 350 16.02 15.19 -2.69
C THR A 350 15.61 14.06 -3.63
N VAL A 351 16.07 14.11 -4.87
CA VAL A 351 15.91 13.01 -5.84
C VAL A 351 16.52 11.73 -5.27
N GLU A 352 17.68 11.82 -4.65
CA GLU A 352 18.38 10.68 -4.05
C GLU A 352 17.52 10.03 -2.97
N HIS A 353 16.92 10.83 -2.09
CA HIS A 353 16.02 10.29 -1.06
C HIS A 353 14.79 9.61 -1.68
N MET A 354 14.15 10.24 -2.64
CA MET A 354 12.97 9.66 -3.31
C MET A 354 13.29 8.33 -3.98
N ASN A 355 14.43 8.24 -4.66
CA ASN A 355 14.81 7.04 -5.40
C ASN A 355 15.50 5.96 -4.53
N SER A 356 15.74 6.25 -3.25
CA SER A 356 16.32 5.31 -2.29
C SER A 356 15.33 4.85 -1.22
N SER A 357 14.09 5.29 -1.30
CA SER A 357 13.09 5.11 -0.26
C SER A 357 11.85 4.41 -0.78
N ILE A 358 11.04 3.89 0.15
CA ILE A 358 9.75 3.28 -0.17
C ILE A 358 8.62 4.03 0.54
N PRO A 359 7.44 4.12 -0.06
CA PRO A 359 6.26 4.63 0.65
C PRO A 359 5.90 3.70 1.81
N VAL A 360 5.66 4.30 2.98
CA VAL A 360 5.21 3.60 4.19
C VAL A 360 4.02 4.36 4.74
N PHE A 361 2.94 3.64 5.05
CA PHE A 361 1.67 4.28 5.35
C PHE A 361 0.76 3.34 6.16
N CYS A 362 -0.32 3.91 6.72
CA CYS A 362 -1.42 3.15 7.30
C CYS A 362 -2.60 3.21 6.34
N GLY A 363 -3.14 2.07 5.98
CA GLY A 363 -4.21 2.01 4.98
C GLY A 363 -5.60 1.83 5.57
N ASN A 364 -5.72 1.60 6.86
CA ASN A 364 -7.00 1.53 7.57
C ASN A 364 -6.82 1.98 9.02
N TYR A 365 -7.89 2.56 9.56
CA TYR A 365 -7.92 3.08 10.92
C TYR A 365 -9.19 2.65 11.62
N TYR A 366 -9.07 2.32 12.92
CA TYR A 366 -10.20 2.12 13.81
C TYR A 366 -10.65 3.48 14.34
N VAL A 367 -11.73 4.01 13.81
CA VAL A 367 -12.28 5.32 14.20
C VAL A 367 -13.36 5.12 15.26
N LEU A 368 -13.35 5.93 16.31
CA LEU A 368 -14.37 5.90 17.35
C LEU A 368 -15.56 6.78 16.98
N ASN A 369 -16.76 6.28 17.31
CA ASN A 369 -18.03 6.97 17.04
C ASN A 369 -18.51 7.71 18.30
N LYS A 370 -18.60 9.04 18.21
CA LYS A 370 -19.07 9.85 19.34
C LYS A 370 -20.59 9.80 19.54
N GLN A 371 -21.35 9.18 18.64
CA GLN A 371 -22.81 9.08 18.74
C GLN A 371 -23.29 7.78 19.41
N VAL A 372 -22.39 6.99 19.97
CA VAL A 372 -22.76 5.83 20.78
C VAL A 372 -22.81 6.24 22.27
N SER A 373 -23.27 5.32 23.13
CA SER A 373 -23.33 5.58 24.56
C SER A 373 -21.93 5.70 25.18
N GLN A 374 -21.85 6.32 26.35
CA GLN A 374 -20.60 6.43 27.11
C GLN A 374 -20.02 5.05 27.42
N HIS A 375 -20.86 4.09 27.78
CA HIS A 375 -20.44 2.71 28.03
C HIS A 375 -19.81 2.08 26.78
N GLU A 376 -20.47 2.18 25.64
CA GLU A 376 -19.95 1.66 24.38
C GLU A 376 -18.60 2.29 24.01
N LEU A 377 -18.49 3.61 24.18
CA LEU A 377 -17.27 4.33 23.85
C LEU A 377 -16.10 3.96 24.77
N GLU A 378 -16.36 3.79 26.06
CA GLU A 378 -15.33 3.36 27.02
C GLU A 378 -14.84 1.94 26.75
N GLU A 379 -15.77 1.01 26.51
CA GLU A 379 -15.42 -0.39 26.24
C GLU A 379 -14.68 -0.55 24.89
N ALA A 380 -15.04 0.24 23.90
CA ALA A 380 -14.33 0.30 22.63
C ALA A 380 -12.89 0.76 22.78
N GLN A 381 -12.65 1.79 23.59
CA GLN A 381 -11.31 2.27 23.90
C GLN A 381 -10.46 1.20 24.59
N LYS A 382 -11.03 0.51 25.56
CA LYS A 382 -10.34 -0.58 26.28
C LYS A 382 -9.96 -1.72 25.33
N PHE A 383 -10.84 -2.06 24.39
CA PHE A 383 -10.54 -3.09 23.38
C PHE A 383 -9.33 -2.66 22.52
N LEU A 384 -9.32 -1.43 22.04
CA LEU A 384 -8.21 -0.94 21.20
C LEU A 384 -6.89 -0.87 21.97
N VAL A 385 -6.93 -0.53 23.25
CA VAL A 385 -5.74 -0.59 24.11
C VAL A 385 -5.25 -2.03 24.23
N TRP A 386 -6.15 -2.97 24.51
CA TRP A 386 -5.81 -4.38 24.62
C TRP A 386 -5.20 -4.93 23.32
N LEU A 387 -5.84 -4.64 22.20
CA LEU A 387 -5.38 -5.11 20.87
C LEU A 387 -3.95 -4.62 20.58
N ASN A 388 -3.65 -3.37 20.90
CA ASN A 388 -2.42 -2.72 20.49
C ASN A 388 -1.31 -2.74 21.53
N THR A 389 -1.59 -3.13 22.78
CA THR A 389 -0.58 -3.10 23.86
C THR A 389 -0.43 -4.40 24.63
N SER A 390 -1.43 -5.30 24.62
CA SER A 390 -1.31 -6.56 25.34
C SER A 390 -0.54 -7.59 24.55
N GLU A 391 0.08 -8.56 25.23
CA GLU A 391 0.77 -9.67 24.60
C GLU A 391 -0.16 -10.47 23.68
N GLU A 392 -1.37 -10.75 24.16
CA GLU A 392 -2.38 -11.50 23.41
C GLU A 392 -2.89 -10.73 22.20
N GLY A 393 -3.20 -9.45 22.38
CA GLY A 393 -3.64 -8.58 21.29
C GLY A 393 -2.56 -8.48 20.21
N GLN A 394 -1.31 -8.31 20.61
CA GLN A 394 -0.18 -8.23 19.67
C GLN A 394 0.08 -9.54 18.96
N HIS A 395 -0.20 -10.68 19.57
CA HIS A 395 -0.15 -11.98 18.90
C HIS A 395 -1.12 -11.98 17.69
N TYR A 396 -2.34 -11.51 17.87
CA TYR A 396 -3.30 -11.44 16.76
C TYR A 396 -2.84 -10.46 15.68
N VAL A 397 -2.34 -9.30 16.06
CA VAL A 397 -1.89 -8.30 15.08
C VAL A 397 -0.70 -8.80 14.27
N THR A 398 0.32 -9.37 14.94
CA THR A 398 1.59 -9.71 14.27
C THR A 398 1.59 -11.09 13.63
N GLU A 399 0.95 -12.08 14.26
CA GLU A 399 0.98 -13.46 13.78
C GLU A 399 -0.26 -13.85 12.99
N GLU A 400 -1.46 -13.63 13.54
CA GLU A 400 -2.70 -14.05 12.90
C GLU A 400 -3.09 -13.11 11.73
N MET A 401 -2.96 -11.80 11.92
CA MET A 401 -3.21 -10.80 10.87
C MET A 401 -1.99 -10.59 9.97
N ALA A 402 -0.80 -10.93 10.44
CA ALA A 402 0.47 -10.68 9.77
C ALA A 402 0.70 -9.18 9.50
N PHE A 403 0.33 -8.35 10.45
CA PHE A 403 0.46 -6.90 10.36
C PHE A 403 1.72 -6.40 11.05
N ILE A 404 2.26 -5.27 10.56
CA ILE A 404 3.25 -4.49 11.30
C ILE A 404 2.47 -3.56 12.24
N PRO A 405 2.66 -3.68 13.57
CA PRO A 405 2.02 -2.76 14.50
C PRO A 405 2.51 -1.33 14.26
N TYR A 406 1.58 -0.37 14.28
CA TYR A 406 1.97 1.04 14.07
C TYR A 406 2.90 1.57 15.18
N ASN A 407 2.86 0.96 16.35
CA ASN A 407 3.67 1.32 17.52
C ASN A 407 4.92 0.43 17.67
N ALA A 408 5.27 -0.35 16.66
CA ALA A 408 6.50 -1.13 16.66
C ALA A 408 7.72 -0.20 16.62
N ASP A 409 8.73 -0.53 17.44
CA ASP A 409 10.01 0.17 17.37
C ASP A 409 10.81 -0.37 16.18
N PRO A 410 11.05 0.43 15.12
CA PRO A 410 11.75 -0.06 13.94
C PRO A 410 13.18 -0.52 14.21
N ALA A 411 13.80 -0.01 15.28
CA ALA A 411 15.18 -0.36 15.63
C ALA A 411 15.31 -1.78 16.20
N THR A 412 14.25 -2.34 16.76
CA THR A 412 14.31 -3.61 17.51
C THR A 412 13.31 -4.66 17.04
N THR A 413 12.31 -4.31 16.24
CA THR A 413 11.23 -5.22 15.88
C THR A 413 11.64 -6.14 14.74
N VAL A 414 11.46 -7.45 14.95
CA VAL A 414 11.60 -8.50 13.93
C VAL A 414 10.36 -9.38 14.02
N LEU A 415 9.63 -9.51 12.93
CA LEU A 415 8.36 -10.25 12.89
C LEU A 415 8.49 -11.65 12.29
N GLY A 416 9.60 -11.94 11.59
CA GLY A 416 9.80 -13.22 10.91
C GLY A 416 9.10 -13.31 9.55
N ASN A 417 8.54 -12.21 9.06
CA ASN A 417 7.95 -12.08 7.73
C ASN A 417 8.91 -11.26 6.88
N SER A 418 9.45 -11.84 5.82
CA SER A 418 10.50 -11.23 5.01
C SER A 418 10.14 -9.83 4.48
N LEU A 419 8.92 -9.64 3.99
CA LEU A 419 8.47 -8.35 3.45
C LEU A 419 8.26 -7.32 4.56
N SER A 420 7.60 -7.71 5.64
CA SER A 420 7.39 -6.81 6.79
C SER A 420 8.71 -6.41 7.44
N ASP A 421 9.63 -7.34 7.62
CA ASP A 421 10.96 -7.06 8.19
C ASP A 421 11.77 -6.13 7.28
N CYS A 422 11.62 -6.27 5.96
CA CYS A 422 12.24 -5.37 4.99
C CYS A 422 11.72 -3.94 5.14
N ILE A 423 10.40 -3.77 5.27
CA ILE A 423 9.77 -2.46 5.47
C ILE A 423 10.26 -1.82 6.78
N ILE A 424 10.31 -2.60 7.85
CA ILE A 424 10.84 -2.15 9.15
C ILE A 424 12.29 -1.67 8.99
N GLY A 425 13.09 -2.34 8.18
CA GLY A 425 14.45 -1.93 7.85
C GLY A 425 14.52 -0.55 7.20
N TYR A 426 13.66 -0.29 6.21
CA TYR A 426 13.56 1.05 5.59
C TYR A 426 13.12 2.11 6.60
N MET A 427 12.18 1.78 7.47
CA MET A 427 11.74 2.70 8.53
C MET A 427 12.88 3.01 9.50
N SER A 428 13.65 2.01 9.91
CA SER A 428 14.79 2.17 10.81
C SER A 428 15.87 3.08 10.22
N GLU A 429 16.08 3.01 8.91
CA GLU A 429 17.05 3.82 8.20
C GLU A 429 16.54 5.22 7.84
N GLY A 430 15.25 5.48 8.03
CA GLY A 430 14.62 6.75 7.62
C GLY A 430 14.40 6.86 6.11
N ASN A 431 14.49 5.76 5.38
CA ASN A 431 14.34 5.73 3.91
C ASN A 431 12.90 5.41 3.53
N THR A 432 12.00 6.31 3.91
CA THR A 432 10.57 6.19 3.66
C THR A 432 10.02 7.44 2.99
N LEU A 433 8.94 7.25 2.23
CA LEU A 433 8.13 8.30 1.64
C LEU A 433 6.75 8.28 2.28
N THR A 434 6.04 9.39 2.15
CA THR A 434 4.67 9.52 2.63
C THR A 434 3.68 8.88 1.66
N ASN A 435 2.38 9.02 1.97
CA ASN A 435 1.29 8.51 1.14
C ASN A 435 0.36 9.66 0.76
N ALA A 436 0.92 10.74 0.24
CA ALA A 436 0.20 11.99 0.01
C ALA A 436 -0.99 11.84 -0.95
N TYR A 437 -0.96 10.87 -1.87
CA TYR A 437 -2.08 10.63 -2.78
C TYR A 437 -3.40 10.37 -2.04
N ALA A 438 -3.34 9.87 -0.81
CA ALA A 438 -4.53 9.61 0.00
C ALA A 438 -5.33 10.89 0.29
N GLY A 439 -4.73 12.06 0.13
CA GLY A 439 -5.39 13.36 0.22
C GLY A 439 -6.02 13.85 -1.09
N ALA A 440 -5.82 13.16 -2.20
CA ALA A 440 -6.47 13.49 -3.47
C ALA A 440 -7.99 13.30 -3.37
N PRO A 441 -8.77 13.92 -4.27
CA PRO A 441 -10.22 13.75 -4.23
C PRO A 441 -10.66 12.29 -4.22
N ALA A 442 -11.77 12.02 -3.53
CA ALA A 442 -12.29 10.67 -3.37
C ALA A 442 -12.42 9.95 -4.73
N ARG A 443 -11.89 8.73 -4.82
CA ARG A 443 -11.92 7.87 -6.01
C ARG A 443 -11.17 8.40 -7.23
N TRP A 444 -10.56 9.57 -7.15
CA TRP A 444 -9.86 10.15 -8.30
C TRP A 444 -8.71 9.27 -8.78
N ALA A 445 -7.86 8.82 -7.86
CA ALA A 445 -6.64 8.08 -8.21
C ALA A 445 -6.94 6.75 -8.92
N THR A 446 -7.98 6.04 -8.49
CA THR A 446 -8.36 4.75 -9.08
C THR A 446 -9.38 4.89 -10.20
N GLU A 447 -10.50 5.56 -9.93
CA GLU A 447 -11.67 5.56 -10.81
C GLU A 447 -11.62 6.62 -11.91
N VAL A 448 -10.78 7.63 -11.76
CA VAL A 448 -10.59 8.67 -12.80
C VAL A 448 -9.24 8.51 -13.46
N PHE A 449 -8.16 8.74 -12.73
CA PHE A 449 -6.80 8.62 -13.28
C PHE A 449 -6.46 7.17 -13.67
N GLY A 450 -6.64 6.23 -12.75
CA GLY A 450 -6.33 4.82 -13.02
C GLY A 450 -7.13 4.24 -14.17
N LEU A 451 -8.41 4.60 -14.26
CA LEU A 451 -9.27 4.17 -15.38
C LEU A 451 -8.77 4.70 -16.71
N LYS A 452 -8.34 5.95 -16.75
CA LYS A 452 -7.77 6.58 -17.96
C LYS A 452 -6.52 5.83 -18.43
N ILE A 453 -5.61 5.55 -17.50
CA ILE A 453 -4.38 4.78 -17.78
C ILE A 453 -4.75 3.39 -18.32
N MET A 454 -5.66 2.71 -17.65
CA MET A 454 -6.07 1.35 -18.04
C MET A 454 -6.64 1.33 -19.46
N GLU A 455 -7.63 2.17 -19.74
CA GLU A 455 -8.36 2.09 -21.00
C GLU A 455 -7.62 2.68 -22.20
N GLU A 456 -6.85 3.74 -22.01
CA GLU A 456 -6.28 4.50 -23.12
C GLU A 456 -4.78 4.31 -23.31
N TYR A 457 -4.05 3.84 -22.30
CA TYR A 457 -2.60 3.69 -22.38
C TYR A 457 -2.14 2.24 -22.27
N LEU A 458 -2.67 1.47 -21.33
CA LEU A 458 -2.24 0.06 -21.19
C LEU A 458 -2.71 -0.83 -22.35
N THR A 459 -3.69 -0.38 -23.10
CA THR A 459 -4.15 -1.02 -24.33
C THR A 459 -3.31 -0.63 -25.56
N LYS A 460 -2.37 0.28 -25.40
CA LYS A 460 -1.58 0.87 -26.47
C LYS A 460 -0.18 0.26 -26.50
N PRO A 461 0.24 -0.41 -27.59
CA PRO A 461 1.52 -1.13 -27.60
C PRO A 461 2.74 -0.23 -27.40
N GLU A 462 2.74 0.96 -27.97
CA GLU A 462 3.86 1.89 -27.88
C GLU A 462 3.39 3.27 -27.43
N TRP A 463 4.20 3.91 -26.57
CA TRP A 463 3.95 5.27 -26.09
C TRP A 463 4.99 6.22 -26.67
N THR A 464 4.57 7.46 -26.90
CA THR A 464 5.41 8.55 -27.39
C THR A 464 5.62 9.60 -26.32
N GLU A 465 6.50 10.57 -26.58
CA GLU A 465 6.68 11.73 -25.70
C GLU A 465 5.35 12.49 -25.49
N GLN A 466 4.51 12.54 -26.54
CA GLN A 466 3.19 13.17 -26.43
C GLN A 466 2.30 12.42 -25.43
N ASP A 467 2.38 11.10 -25.37
CA ASP A 467 1.63 10.31 -24.39
C ASP A 467 2.03 10.68 -22.97
N TYR A 468 3.32 10.88 -22.70
CA TYR A 468 3.80 11.29 -21.38
C TYR A 468 3.26 12.66 -20.99
N GLU A 469 3.28 13.60 -21.92
CA GLU A 469 2.75 14.96 -21.71
C GLU A 469 1.22 14.93 -21.50
N ASP A 470 0.51 14.12 -22.27
CA ASP A 470 -0.95 13.97 -22.14
C ASP A 470 -1.33 13.39 -20.77
N ILE A 471 -0.58 12.41 -20.28
CA ILE A 471 -0.79 11.83 -18.94
C ILE A 471 -0.59 12.91 -17.88
N ALA A 472 0.48 13.70 -17.98
CA ALA A 472 0.76 14.77 -17.03
C ALA A 472 -0.35 15.85 -17.04
N ASN A 473 -0.79 16.26 -18.21
CA ASN A 473 -1.86 17.25 -18.36
C ASN A 473 -3.18 16.71 -17.81
N TYR A 474 -3.51 15.46 -18.09
CA TYR A 474 -4.74 14.83 -17.59
C TYR A 474 -4.74 14.74 -16.06
N THR A 475 -3.61 14.42 -15.47
CA THR A 475 -3.46 14.36 -14.01
C THR A 475 -3.89 15.69 -13.38
N ILE A 476 -3.33 16.78 -13.86
CA ILE A 476 -3.57 18.12 -13.33
C ILE A 476 -5.02 18.55 -13.56
N ALA A 477 -5.50 18.42 -14.79
CA ALA A 477 -6.86 18.84 -15.16
C ALA A 477 -7.93 18.06 -14.41
N SER A 478 -7.77 16.74 -14.32
CA SER A 478 -8.76 15.89 -13.66
C SER A 478 -8.78 16.06 -12.15
N TRP A 479 -7.64 16.32 -11.52
CA TRP A 479 -7.60 16.62 -10.09
C TRP A 479 -8.29 17.96 -9.80
N LYS A 480 -7.98 19.01 -10.59
CA LYS A 480 -8.64 20.31 -10.46
C LYS A 480 -10.16 20.21 -10.59
N GLU A 481 -10.63 19.41 -11.55
CA GLU A 481 -12.06 19.16 -11.73
C GLU A 481 -12.68 18.44 -10.55
N ALA A 482 -12.01 17.39 -10.06
CA ALA A 482 -12.53 16.54 -8.99
C ALA A 482 -12.61 17.25 -7.63
N LYS A 483 -11.77 18.25 -7.37
CA LYS A 483 -11.77 18.98 -6.09
C LYS A 483 -12.81 20.07 -5.98
N GLN A 484 -13.50 20.37 -7.04
CA GLN A 484 -14.55 21.40 -7.07
C GLN A 484 -15.82 20.96 -6.35
#